data_18d9d6c383caa0d773cb6b76ae14220b
#
_entry.id   18d9d6c383caa0d773cb6b76ae14220b
#
_cell.length_a   1.000
_cell.length_b   1.000
_cell.length_c   1.000
_cell.angle_alpha   90.00
_cell.angle_beta   90.00
_cell.angle_gamma   90.00
#
_symmetry.space_group_name_H-M   'P 1'
#
loop_
_entity.id
_entity.type
_entity.pdbx_description
1 polymer ?
#
loop_
_entity_poly.entity_id
_entity_poly.type
_entity_poly.pdbx_seq_one_letter_code
_entity_poly.pdbx_strand_id
1 'polypeptide(L)'
;MTGPVAVITGAARGIGAATALALISDGWSVLAVDCVADDPALPYAMATPDDLAEVVARGRRLGGQPDRIHCYSADVRDPEAVEAAVDEAQRLWGRVDAGIACAGVVAGGVPLWQMPQEQQQAVLDINLGGVISLARAAIPSLLEQPEPRSGRFLAVASAAATRGLPMLAAYCAAKAGVAGLIRALAVELGGTGITANAVSPGSTDTPILAESARLYDLSGPAAFAAQQPLGRLLEPREIAAALAFLASAAAGGITGAVLPVDGGLAL
;
A
#
# COMPACT_ATOMS: atom_id res chain seq x y z
N MET A 1 -18.90 5.60 -20.15
CA MET A 1 -17.75 4.68 -20.00
C MET A 1 -17.24 4.82 -18.57
N THR A 2 -17.16 3.74 -17.84
CA THR A 2 -16.53 3.70 -16.51
C THR A 2 -15.03 4.00 -16.69
N GLY A 3 -14.47 4.88 -15.87
CA GLY A 3 -13.02 5.14 -15.83
C GLY A 3 -12.23 3.86 -15.45
N PRO A 4 -10.90 3.94 -15.37
CA PRO A 4 -10.09 2.82 -14.92
C PRO A 4 -10.44 2.44 -13.47
N VAL A 5 -10.15 1.18 -13.08
CA VAL A 5 -10.54 0.58 -11.80
C VAL A 5 -9.31 0.16 -11.01
N ALA A 6 -9.23 0.55 -9.74
CA ALA A 6 -8.18 0.15 -8.82
C ALA A 6 -8.72 -0.62 -7.61
N VAL A 7 -8.03 -1.69 -7.22
CA VAL A 7 -8.20 -2.37 -5.92
C VAL A 7 -7.03 -1.95 -5.03
N ILE A 8 -7.34 -1.38 -3.86
CA ILE A 8 -6.33 -0.82 -2.93
C ILE A 8 -6.47 -1.49 -1.58
N THR A 9 -5.45 -2.20 -1.12
CA THR A 9 -5.41 -2.76 0.23
C THR A 9 -4.82 -1.77 1.25
N GLY A 10 -5.22 -1.87 2.52
CA GLY A 10 -4.82 -0.90 3.55
C GLY A 10 -5.44 0.48 3.32
N ALA A 11 -6.67 0.53 2.79
CA ALA A 11 -7.28 1.74 2.28
C ALA A 11 -8.04 2.56 3.33
N ALA A 12 -8.20 2.07 4.56
CA ALA A 12 -8.98 2.76 5.58
C ALA A 12 -8.28 4.01 6.15
N ARG A 13 -6.94 4.08 6.10
CA ARG A 13 -6.18 5.20 6.66
C ARG A 13 -4.83 5.43 5.97
N GLY A 14 -4.13 6.51 6.34
CA GLY A 14 -2.75 6.79 5.90
C GLY A 14 -2.59 6.89 4.39
N ILE A 15 -1.56 6.21 3.87
CA ILE A 15 -1.18 6.25 2.45
C ILE A 15 -2.26 5.63 1.56
N GLY A 16 -2.84 4.49 1.98
CA GLY A 16 -3.89 3.82 1.20
C GLY A 16 -5.15 4.67 1.03
N ALA A 17 -5.62 5.28 2.12
CA ALA A 17 -6.76 6.22 2.08
C ALA A 17 -6.47 7.43 1.17
N ALA A 18 -5.28 8.03 1.29
CA ALA A 18 -4.88 9.14 0.45
C ALA A 18 -4.79 8.74 -1.03
N THR A 19 -4.30 7.52 -1.33
CA THR A 19 -4.22 6.98 -2.68
C THR A 19 -5.62 6.76 -3.28
N ALA A 20 -6.54 6.18 -2.50
CA ALA A 20 -7.92 6.00 -2.93
C ALA A 20 -8.56 7.35 -3.33
N LEU A 21 -8.39 8.37 -2.49
CA LEU A 21 -8.95 9.70 -2.77
C LEU A 21 -8.27 10.39 -3.97
N ALA A 22 -6.96 10.23 -4.15
CA ALA A 22 -6.25 10.76 -5.31
C ALA A 22 -6.75 10.14 -6.61
N LEU A 23 -6.87 8.81 -6.65
CA LEU A 23 -7.36 8.11 -7.85
C LEU A 23 -8.82 8.46 -8.17
N ILE A 24 -9.69 8.60 -7.16
CA ILE A 24 -11.06 9.08 -7.36
C ILE A 24 -11.07 10.48 -8.00
N SER A 25 -10.21 11.39 -7.53
CA SER A 25 -10.08 12.73 -8.12
C SER A 25 -9.58 12.69 -9.57
N ASP A 26 -8.76 11.71 -9.93
CA ASP A 26 -8.25 11.46 -11.28
C ASP A 26 -9.24 10.68 -12.16
N GLY A 27 -10.45 10.42 -11.67
CA GLY A 27 -11.53 9.80 -12.44
C GLY A 27 -11.55 8.27 -12.44
N TRP A 28 -10.77 7.62 -11.57
CA TRP A 28 -10.80 6.18 -11.34
C TRP A 28 -12.05 5.74 -10.57
N SER A 29 -12.40 4.46 -10.70
CA SER A 29 -13.22 3.75 -9.73
C SER A 29 -12.32 2.99 -8.76
N VAL A 30 -12.67 2.92 -7.47
CA VAL A 30 -11.81 2.37 -6.43
C VAL A 30 -12.59 1.40 -5.53
N LEU A 31 -12.08 0.18 -5.39
CA LEU A 31 -12.44 -0.71 -4.30
C LEU A 31 -11.42 -0.51 -3.16
N ALA A 32 -11.87 0.11 -2.08
CA ALA A 32 -11.08 0.35 -0.88
C ALA A 32 -11.17 -0.88 0.03
N VAL A 33 -10.07 -1.61 0.18
CA VAL A 33 -10.00 -2.86 0.95
C VAL A 33 -9.20 -2.66 2.22
N ASP A 34 -9.73 -3.12 3.36
CA ASP A 34 -9.02 -3.13 4.65
C ASP A 34 -9.58 -4.24 5.54
N CYS A 35 -8.79 -4.73 6.52
CA CYS A 35 -9.26 -5.75 7.45
C CYS A 35 -10.22 -5.18 8.50
N VAL A 36 -10.08 -3.89 8.85
CA VAL A 36 -10.87 -3.13 9.83
C VAL A 36 -11.08 -3.85 11.17
N ALA A 37 -10.07 -4.56 11.60
CA ALA A 37 -10.05 -5.33 12.84
C ALA A 37 -8.67 -5.27 13.49
N ASP A 38 -8.65 -5.30 14.83
CA ASP A 38 -7.40 -5.36 15.60
C ASP A 38 -6.71 -6.72 15.42
N ASP A 39 -5.38 -6.70 15.47
CA ASP A 39 -4.56 -7.90 15.45
C ASP A 39 -4.05 -8.20 16.87
N PRO A 40 -4.30 -9.39 17.41
CA PRO A 40 -3.90 -9.72 18.77
C PRO A 40 -2.38 -9.75 18.99
N ALA A 41 -1.59 -9.89 17.92
CA ALA A 41 -0.13 -9.83 18.00
C ALA A 41 0.42 -8.40 18.05
N LEU A 42 -0.41 -7.39 17.74
CA LEU A 42 0.03 -6.00 17.63
C LEU A 42 -0.57 -5.14 18.77
N PRO A 43 0.25 -4.42 19.54
CA PRO A 43 -0.19 -3.71 20.74
C PRO A 43 -0.77 -2.32 20.46
N TYR A 44 -1.30 -2.07 19.27
CA TYR A 44 -1.88 -0.77 18.90
C TYR A 44 -3.11 -0.96 17.99
N ALA A 45 -4.02 0.00 18.04
CA ALA A 45 -5.28 -0.07 17.31
C ALA A 45 -5.10 -0.06 15.79
N MET A 46 -5.77 -0.98 15.13
CA MET A 46 -5.88 -1.00 13.67
C MET A 46 -6.96 -0.03 13.19
N ALA A 47 -7.20 -0.01 11.88
CA ALA A 47 -8.31 0.74 11.31
C ALA A 47 -9.65 0.12 11.72
N THR A 48 -10.67 0.97 11.81
CA THR A 48 -12.03 0.58 12.16
C THR A 48 -12.93 0.55 10.92
N PRO A 49 -14.12 -0.09 10.98
CA PRO A 49 -15.12 0.03 9.93
C PRO A 49 -15.52 1.49 9.63
N ASP A 50 -15.55 2.34 10.65
CA ASP A 50 -15.89 3.76 10.49
C ASP A 50 -14.79 4.52 9.73
N ASP A 51 -13.50 4.20 9.95
CA ASP A 51 -12.41 4.78 9.16
C ASP A 51 -12.58 4.47 7.66
N LEU A 52 -12.87 3.23 7.33
CA LEU A 52 -13.07 2.81 5.94
C LEU A 52 -14.33 3.46 5.33
N ALA A 53 -15.42 3.54 6.10
CA ALA A 53 -16.65 4.20 5.68
C ALA A 53 -16.44 5.72 5.43
N GLU A 54 -15.61 6.39 6.24
CA GLU A 54 -15.29 7.82 6.03
C GLU A 54 -14.48 8.03 4.74
N VAL A 55 -13.55 7.12 4.40
CA VAL A 55 -12.83 7.19 3.11
C VAL A 55 -13.81 7.10 1.94
N VAL A 56 -14.77 6.18 2.00
CA VAL A 56 -15.82 6.05 0.99
C VAL A 56 -16.68 7.33 0.92
N ALA A 57 -17.11 7.86 2.06
CA ALA A 57 -17.90 9.09 2.12
C ALA A 57 -17.15 10.29 1.51
N ARG A 58 -15.85 10.42 1.81
CA ARG A 58 -14.98 11.46 1.22
C ARG A 58 -14.81 11.26 -0.28
N GLY A 59 -14.56 10.03 -0.74
CA GLY A 59 -14.41 9.71 -2.15
C GLY A 59 -15.69 10.03 -2.95
N ARG A 60 -16.87 9.72 -2.41
CA ARG A 60 -18.16 10.08 -3.04
C ARG A 60 -18.35 11.59 -3.19
N ARG A 61 -17.89 12.38 -2.20
CA ARG A 61 -17.93 13.85 -2.30
C ARG A 61 -16.98 14.39 -3.37
N LEU A 62 -15.79 13.79 -3.53
CA LEU A 62 -14.78 14.22 -4.49
C LEU A 62 -15.11 13.81 -5.93
N GLY A 63 -15.56 12.57 -6.12
CA GLY A 63 -15.72 11.98 -7.45
C GLY A 63 -16.99 12.40 -8.21
N GLY A 64 -17.91 13.10 -7.57
CA GLY A 64 -19.20 13.54 -8.18
C GLY A 64 -20.13 12.39 -8.62
N GLN A 65 -19.69 11.15 -8.52
CA GLN A 65 -20.43 9.92 -8.83
C GLN A 65 -20.29 8.94 -7.65
N PRO A 66 -21.37 8.69 -6.88
CA PRO A 66 -21.29 7.90 -5.65
C PRO A 66 -20.86 6.44 -5.89
N ASP A 67 -21.09 5.92 -7.08
CA ASP A 67 -20.80 4.52 -7.42
C ASP A 67 -19.34 4.26 -7.84
N ARG A 68 -18.48 5.28 -7.78
CA ARG A 68 -17.05 5.11 -8.11
C ARG A 68 -16.20 4.59 -6.97
N ILE A 69 -16.69 4.60 -5.73
CA ILE A 69 -15.93 4.08 -4.60
C ILE A 69 -16.81 3.19 -3.73
N HIS A 70 -16.32 1.99 -3.49
CA HIS A 70 -16.90 1.02 -2.57
C HIS A 70 -15.86 0.54 -1.58
N CYS A 71 -16.30 0.03 -0.43
CA CYS A 71 -15.42 -0.63 0.54
C CYS A 71 -15.62 -2.14 0.50
N TYR A 72 -14.58 -2.86 0.89
CA TYR A 72 -14.61 -4.30 1.08
C TYR A 72 -13.76 -4.67 2.30
N SER A 73 -14.27 -5.54 3.18
CA SER A 73 -13.51 -6.01 4.33
C SER A 73 -12.78 -7.30 3.98
N ALA A 74 -11.45 -7.26 4.00
CA ALA A 74 -10.60 -8.44 3.81
C ALA A 74 -9.27 -8.30 4.54
N ASP A 75 -8.82 -9.37 5.18
CA ASP A 75 -7.46 -9.48 5.69
C ASP A 75 -6.53 -9.92 4.56
N VAL A 76 -5.45 -9.20 4.32
CA VAL A 76 -4.49 -9.51 3.25
C VAL A 76 -3.73 -10.83 3.49
N ARG A 77 -3.79 -11.39 4.69
CA ARG A 77 -3.25 -12.71 5.03
C ARG A 77 -4.14 -13.86 4.56
N ASP A 78 -5.38 -13.58 4.21
CA ASP A 78 -6.32 -14.53 3.63
C ASP A 78 -6.36 -14.35 2.11
N PRO A 79 -5.70 -15.24 1.32
CA PRO A 79 -5.66 -15.11 -0.12
C PRO A 79 -7.03 -15.23 -0.79
N GLU A 80 -7.95 -16.02 -0.22
CA GLU A 80 -9.30 -16.21 -0.75
C GLU A 80 -10.13 -14.93 -0.57
N ALA A 81 -10.00 -14.27 0.59
CA ALA A 81 -10.67 -13.00 0.84
C ALA A 81 -10.14 -11.88 -0.08
N VAL A 82 -8.83 -11.87 -0.39
CA VAL A 82 -8.22 -10.91 -1.34
C VAL A 82 -8.68 -11.19 -2.78
N GLU A 83 -8.76 -12.45 -3.18
CA GLU A 83 -9.30 -12.85 -4.49
C GLU A 83 -10.77 -12.41 -4.62
N ALA A 84 -11.60 -12.70 -3.62
CA ALA A 84 -12.99 -12.25 -3.58
C ALA A 84 -13.14 -10.72 -3.65
N ALA A 85 -12.21 -9.95 -3.09
CA ALA A 85 -12.20 -8.49 -3.23
C ALA A 85 -11.92 -8.06 -4.68
N VAL A 86 -10.99 -8.73 -5.38
CA VAL A 86 -10.72 -8.45 -6.80
C VAL A 86 -11.93 -8.80 -7.68
N ASP A 87 -12.56 -9.94 -7.41
CA ASP A 87 -13.79 -10.39 -8.10
C ASP A 87 -14.94 -9.40 -7.88
N GLU A 88 -15.06 -8.84 -6.68
CA GLU A 88 -16.07 -7.82 -6.39
C GLU A 88 -15.82 -6.55 -7.22
N ALA A 89 -14.56 -6.11 -7.40
CA ALA A 89 -14.26 -4.99 -8.28
C ALA A 89 -14.63 -5.29 -9.74
N GLN A 90 -14.36 -6.50 -10.22
CA GLN A 90 -14.80 -6.96 -11.54
C GLN A 90 -16.33 -7.00 -11.66
N ARG A 91 -17.01 -7.48 -10.64
CA ARG A 91 -18.48 -7.52 -10.60
C ARG A 91 -19.09 -6.12 -10.65
N LEU A 92 -18.52 -5.15 -9.95
CA LEU A 92 -19.01 -3.77 -9.88
C LEU A 92 -18.78 -2.99 -11.18
N TRP A 93 -17.60 -3.14 -11.79
CA TRP A 93 -17.19 -2.27 -12.90
C TRP A 93 -16.74 -3.00 -14.17
N GLY A 94 -16.73 -4.33 -14.17
CA GLY A 94 -16.42 -5.16 -15.32
C GLY A 94 -14.94 -5.24 -15.67
N ARG A 95 -14.04 -4.68 -14.84
CA ARG A 95 -12.58 -4.64 -15.09
C ARG A 95 -11.79 -4.32 -13.83
N VAL A 96 -10.50 -4.65 -13.86
CA VAL A 96 -9.48 -4.14 -12.92
C VAL A 96 -8.31 -3.65 -13.74
N ASP A 97 -7.80 -2.44 -13.47
CA ASP A 97 -6.68 -1.81 -14.17
C ASP A 97 -5.46 -1.63 -13.26
N ALA A 98 -5.67 -1.60 -11.95
CA ALA A 98 -4.58 -1.52 -11.00
C ALA A 98 -4.85 -2.33 -9.72
N GLY A 99 -3.82 -3.07 -9.25
CA GLY A 99 -3.73 -3.59 -7.90
C GLY A 99 -2.70 -2.79 -7.11
N ILE A 100 -3.09 -2.21 -5.96
CA ILE A 100 -2.21 -1.32 -5.17
C ILE A 100 -2.14 -1.83 -3.72
N ALA A 101 -1.00 -2.38 -3.34
CA ALA A 101 -0.75 -2.93 -2.02
C ALA A 101 -0.23 -1.85 -1.07
N CYS A 102 -1.12 -1.31 -0.22
CA CYS A 102 -0.79 -0.32 0.81
C CYS A 102 -0.92 -0.86 2.24
N ALA A 103 -1.52 -2.04 2.44
CA ALA A 103 -1.63 -2.66 3.76
C ALA A 103 -0.25 -2.87 4.39
N GLY A 104 -0.13 -2.54 5.66
CA GLY A 104 1.12 -2.70 6.37
C GLY A 104 1.01 -2.37 7.85
N VAL A 105 1.90 -2.96 8.63
CA VAL A 105 2.00 -2.81 10.08
C VAL A 105 3.46 -2.69 10.50
N VAL A 106 3.69 -2.23 11.72
CA VAL A 106 5.02 -2.21 12.34
C VAL A 106 4.96 -2.87 13.70
N ALA A 107 5.97 -3.65 14.02
CA ALA A 107 6.26 -4.12 15.37
C ALA A 107 7.78 -4.24 15.55
N GLY A 108 8.25 -4.16 16.79
CA GLY A 108 9.66 -4.15 17.13
C GLY A 108 9.92 -3.45 18.45
N GLY A 109 10.90 -2.53 18.49
CA GLY A 109 11.32 -1.84 19.71
C GLY A 109 12.30 -2.67 20.57
N VAL A 110 12.64 -3.88 20.11
CA VAL A 110 13.62 -4.78 20.72
C VAL A 110 14.51 -5.38 19.63
N PRO A 111 15.72 -5.86 19.96
CA PRO A 111 16.54 -6.63 19.02
C PRO A 111 15.80 -7.86 18.49
N LEU A 112 16.08 -8.26 17.25
CA LEU A 112 15.37 -9.37 16.57
C LEU A 112 15.32 -10.66 17.42
N TRP A 113 16.40 -11.02 18.07
CA TRP A 113 16.50 -12.24 18.91
C TRP A 113 15.69 -12.17 20.22
N GLN A 114 15.07 -11.03 20.52
CA GLN A 114 14.14 -10.83 21.65
C GLN A 114 12.72 -10.52 21.19
N MET A 115 12.50 -10.37 19.87
CA MET A 115 11.17 -10.05 19.31
C MET A 115 10.24 -11.26 19.48
N PRO A 116 9.01 -11.07 19.99
CA PRO A 116 8.00 -12.13 20.03
C PRO A 116 7.75 -12.69 18.62
N GLN A 117 7.69 -14.03 18.52
CA GLN A 117 7.54 -14.70 17.21
C GLN A 117 6.23 -14.33 16.52
N GLU A 118 5.15 -14.17 17.27
CA GLU A 118 3.84 -13.76 16.75
C GLU A 118 3.88 -12.35 16.13
N GLN A 119 4.61 -11.41 16.73
CA GLN A 119 4.80 -10.07 16.15
C GLN A 119 5.65 -10.11 14.88
N GLN A 120 6.74 -10.90 14.90
CA GLN A 120 7.58 -11.11 13.73
C GLN A 120 6.75 -11.68 12.57
N GLN A 121 5.94 -12.70 12.84
CA GLN A 121 5.12 -13.37 11.84
C GLN A 121 4.07 -12.40 11.29
N ALA A 122 3.35 -11.67 12.15
CA ALA A 122 2.36 -10.68 11.72
C ALA A 122 2.99 -9.62 10.79
N VAL A 123 4.20 -9.13 11.12
CA VAL A 123 4.92 -8.16 10.26
C VAL A 123 5.25 -8.76 8.90
N LEU A 124 5.72 -10.00 8.83
CA LEU A 124 6.08 -10.65 7.55
C LEU A 124 4.83 -10.97 6.72
N ASP A 125 3.81 -11.54 7.36
CA ASP A 125 2.59 -11.99 6.67
C ASP A 125 1.78 -10.82 6.12
N ILE A 126 1.70 -9.72 6.85
CA ILE A 126 0.94 -8.54 6.38
C ILE A 126 1.76 -7.75 5.37
N ASN A 127 3.03 -7.38 5.69
CA ASN A 127 3.79 -6.44 4.85
C ASN A 127 4.35 -7.07 3.57
N LEU A 128 4.64 -8.36 3.54
CA LEU A 128 5.14 -9.08 2.36
C LEU A 128 4.10 -10.07 1.84
N GLY A 129 3.57 -10.93 2.70
CA GLY A 129 2.55 -11.91 2.35
C GLY A 129 1.32 -11.24 1.72
N GLY A 130 0.82 -10.14 2.30
CA GLY A 130 -0.30 -9.39 1.77
C GLY A 130 -0.06 -8.79 0.38
N VAL A 131 1.18 -8.36 0.08
CA VAL A 131 1.54 -7.91 -1.28
C VAL A 131 1.51 -9.09 -2.26
N ILE A 132 1.99 -10.27 -1.84
CA ILE A 132 1.94 -11.50 -2.64
C ILE A 132 0.49 -11.92 -2.88
N SER A 133 -0.37 -11.87 -1.85
CA SER A 133 -1.80 -12.20 -1.99
C SER A 133 -2.48 -11.32 -3.02
N LEU A 134 -2.27 -9.99 -2.95
CA LEU A 134 -2.85 -9.07 -3.93
C LEU A 134 -2.26 -9.29 -5.34
N ALA A 135 -0.96 -9.58 -5.47
CA ALA A 135 -0.36 -9.87 -6.76
C ALA A 135 -0.99 -11.11 -7.41
N ARG A 136 -1.19 -12.16 -6.64
CA ARG A 136 -1.84 -13.41 -7.10
C ARG A 136 -3.29 -13.20 -7.54
N ALA A 137 -4.03 -12.34 -6.84
CA ALA A 137 -5.42 -12.05 -7.16
C ALA A 137 -5.56 -11.06 -8.33
N ALA A 138 -4.81 -9.97 -8.32
CA ALA A 138 -5.01 -8.88 -9.27
C ALA A 138 -4.32 -9.11 -10.64
N ILE A 139 -3.11 -9.71 -10.67
CA ILE A 139 -2.36 -9.84 -11.93
C ILE A 139 -3.11 -10.68 -12.99
N PRO A 140 -3.75 -11.82 -12.66
CA PRO A 140 -4.57 -12.54 -13.65
C PRO A 140 -5.65 -11.64 -14.28
N SER A 141 -6.38 -10.87 -13.47
CA SER A 141 -7.38 -9.93 -13.97
C SER A 141 -6.80 -8.83 -14.87
N LEU A 142 -5.58 -8.34 -14.57
CA LEU A 142 -4.88 -7.40 -15.44
C LEU A 142 -4.50 -8.04 -16.79
N LEU A 143 -4.14 -9.33 -16.79
CA LEU A 143 -3.77 -10.09 -18.00
C LEU A 143 -4.98 -10.44 -18.88
N GLU A 144 -6.19 -10.52 -18.30
CA GLU A 144 -7.43 -10.76 -19.03
C GLU A 144 -7.92 -9.54 -19.82
N GLN A 145 -7.39 -8.33 -19.51
CA GLN A 145 -7.77 -7.13 -20.25
C GLN A 145 -7.38 -7.23 -21.74
N PRO A 146 -8.19 -6.68 -22.66
CA PRO A 146 -7.87 -6.69 -24.09
C PRO A 146 -6.60 -5.90 -24.39
N GLU A 147 -5.88 -6.33 -25.43
CA GLU A 147 -4.70 -5.60 -25.91
C GLU A 147 -5.09 -4.31 -26.67
N PRO A 148 -4.28 -3.24 -26.61
CA PRO A 148 -3.05 -3.12 -25.83
C PRO A 148 -3.32 -2.96 -24.33
N ARG A 149 -2.73 -3.82 -23.51
CA ARG A 149 -2.87 -3.76 -22.04
C ARG A 149 -2.11 -2.57 -21.46
N SER A 150 -2.63 -2.05 -20.35
CA SER A 150 -2.00 -0.97 -19.59
C SER A 150 -2.16 -1.13 -18.09
N GLY A 151 -2.21 -2.37 -17.62
CA GLY A 151 -2.39 -2.70 -16.21
C GLY A 151 -1.22 -2.24 -15.32
N ARG A 152 -1.49 -2.01 -14.04
CA ARG A 152 -0.52 -1.53 -13.05
C ARG A 152 -0.57 -2.39 -11.79
N PHE A 153 0.56 -2.93 -11.37
CA PHE A 153 0.72 -3.49 -10.04
C PHE A 153 1.65 -2.60 -9.23
N LEU A 154 1.16 -2.08 -8.11
CA LEU A 154 1.91 -1.13 -7.28
C LEU A 154 1.97 -1.59 -5.84
N ALA A 155 3.07 -1.31 -5.15
CA ALA A 155 3.24 -1.63 -3.73
C ALA A 155 3.89 -0.49 -2.96
N VAL A 156 3.57 -0.41 -1.66
CA VAL A 156 4.25 0.47 -0.72
C VAL A 156 5.37 -0.30 -0.03
N ALA A 157 6.61 -0.05 -0.45
CA ALA A 157 7.83 -0.48 0.23
C ALA A 157 8.11 0.45 1.44
N SER A 158 9.33 0.88 1.63
CA SER A 158 9.78 1.83 2.65
C SER A 158 11.25 2.18 2.43
N ALA A 159 11.73 3.30 2.95
CA ALA A 159 13.17 3.55 3.12
C ALA A 159 13.87 2.41 3.89
N ALA A 160 13.13 1.69 4.74
CA ALA A 160 13.58 0.48 5.42
C ALA A 160 13.95 -0.68 4.46
N ALA A 161 13.57 -0.62 3.19
CA ALA A 161 13.95 -1.63 2.18
C ALA A 161 15.45 -1.56 1.81
N THR A 162 16.08 -0.41 1.99
CA THR A 162 17.48 -0.15 1.65
C THR A 162 18.30 0.32 2.84
N ARG A 163 17.65 0.84 3.87
CA ARG A 163 18.28 1.35 5.09
C ARG A 163 17.95 0.44 6.27
N GLY A 164 18.97 0.02 7.02
CA GLY A 164 18.77 -0.71 8.27
C GLY A 164 18.19 0.23 9.34
N LEU A 165 17.04 -0.16 9.91
CA LEU A 165 16.44 0.51 11.05
C LEU A 165 16.65 -0.37 12.28
N PRO A 166 17.34 0.10 13.33
CA PRO A 166 17.57 -0.70 14.53
C PRO A 166 16.23 -1.12 15.16
N MET A 167 16.18 -2.31 15.74
CA MET A 167 14.99 -2.87 16.41
C MET A 167 13.73 -3.04 15.52
N LEU A 168 13.86 -2.89 14.19
CA LEU A 168 12.80 -3.12 13.21
C LEU A 168 13.23 -4.14 12.13
N ALA A 169 14.04 -5.14 12.49
CA ALA A 169 14.64 -6.06 11.53
C ALA A 169 13.61 -6.85 10.70
N ALA A 170 12.52 -7.33 11.30
CA ALA A 170 11.44 -8.03 10.58
C ALA A 170 10.74 -7.09 9.59
N TYR A 171 10.51 -5.84 9.96
CA TYR A 171 9.94 -4.82 9.08
C TYR A 171 10.88 -4.51 7.90
N CYS A 172 12.18 -4.31 8.17
CA CYS A 172 13.18 -4.11 7.11
C CYS A 172 13.22 -5.29 6.14
N ALA A 173 13.22 -6.53 6.67
CA ALA A 173 13.21 -7.74 5.85
C ALA A 173 11.95 -7.81 4.96
N ALA A 174 10.76 -7.55 5.50
CA ALA A 174 9.51 -7.53 4.75
C ALA A 174 9.55 -6.48 3.63
N LYS A 175 9.98 -5.25 3.92
CA LYS A 175 10.01 -4.16 2.94
C LYS A 175 11.11 -4.33 1.89
N ALA A 176 12.24 -4.93 2.24
CA ALA A 176 13.26 -5.38 1.28
C ALA A 176 12.72 -6.51 0.37
N GLY A 177 11.95 -7.44 0.95
CA GLY A 177 11.24 -8.49 0.21
C GLY A 177 10.26 -7.92 -0.81
N VAL A 178 9.48 -6.88 -0.46
CA VAL A 178 8.59 -6.18 -1.40
C VAL A 178 9.39 -5.60 -2.58
N ALA A 179 10.51 -4.95 -2.31
CA ALA A 179 11.35 -4.38 -3.38
C ALA A 179 11.92 -5.47 -4.32
N GLY A 180 12.28 -6.64 -3.77
CA GLY A 180 12.70 -7.80 -4.55
C GLY A 180 11.56 -8.38 -5.40
N LEU A 181 10.39 -8.57 -4.79
CA LEU A 181 9.18 -9.07 -5.45
C LEU A 181 8.79 -8.19 -6.65
N ILE A 182 8.77 -6.88 -6.48
CA ILE A 182 8.40 -5.93 -7.54
C ILE A 182 9.35 -6.04 -8.75
N ARG A 183 10.65 -6.21 -8.52
CA ARG A 183 11.61 -6.41 -9.62
C ARG A 183 11.38 -7.73 -10.36
N ALA A 184 11.08 -8.80 -9.62
CA ALA A 184 10.75 -10.10 -10.24
C ALA A 184 9.47 -10.02 -11.07
N LEU A 185 8.39 -9.47 -10.52
CA LEU A 185 7.12 -9.28 -11.21
C LEU A 185 7.27 -8.42 -12.48
N ALA A 186 8.10 -7.36 -12.43
CA ALA A 186 8.36 -6.51 -13.59
C ALA A 186 8.99 -7.29 -14.76
N VAL A 187 9.87 -8.26 -14.45
CA VAL A 187 10.49 -9.14 -15.46
C VAL A 187 9.48 -10.17 -15.98
N GLU A 188 8.71 -10.81 -15.07
CA GLU A 188 7.69 -11.79 -15.42
C GLU A 188 6.56 -11.20 -16.29
N LEU A 189 6.21 -9.92 -16.07
CA LEU A 189 5.21 -9.19 -16.83
C LEU A 189 5.76 -8.55 -18.11
N GLY A 190 7.03 -8.76 -18.42
CA GLY A 190 7.67 -8.22 -19.63
C GLY A 190 6.90 -8.61 -20.90
N GLY A 191 6.67 -7.64 -21.80
CA GLY A 191 5.95 -7.85 -23.05
C GLY A 191 4.41 -7.90 -22.93
N THR A 192 3.84 -7.91 -21.72
CA THR A 192 2.38 -7.97 -21.52
C THR A 192 1.68 -6.61 -21.57
N GLY A 193 2.43 -5.50 -21.49
CA GLY A 193 1.91 -4.13 -21.34
C GLY A 193 1.60 -3.75 -19.89
N ILE A 194 1.76 -4.67 -18.93
CA ILE A 194 1.54 -4.44 -17.50
C ILE A 194 2.86 -4.05 -16.85
N THR A 195 2.84 -3.07 -15.95
CA THR A 195 4.03 -2.67 -15.19
C THR A 195 3.87 -2.97 -13.70
N ALA A 196 4.98 -3.31 -13.03
CA ALA A 196 5.04 -3.52 -11.59
C ALA A 196 6.07 -2.56 -10.97
N ASN A 197 5.65 -1.72 -10.01
CA ASN A 197 6.51 -0.73 -9.35
C ASN A 197 6.20 -0.63 -7.86
N ALA A 198 7.14 -0.10 -7.07
CA ALA A 198 6.92 0.26 -5.69
C ALA A 198 7.25 1.73 -5.44
N VAL A 199 6.60 2.31 -4.43
CA VAL A 199 7.02 3.56 -3.80
C VAL A 199 7.70 3.23 -2.48
N SER A 200 8.78 3.93 -2.16
CA SER A 200 9.57 3.77 -0.93
C SER A 200 9.45 5.04 -0.07
N PRO A 201 8.44 5.12 0.82
CA PRO A 201 8.23 6.29 1.66
C PRO A 201 9.33 6.47 2.71
N GLY A 202 9.61 7.73 3.05
CA GLY A 202 10.28 8.13 4.27
C GLY A 202 9.32 8.26 5.46
N SER A 203 9.71 9.08 6.44
CA SER A 203 8.88 9.37 7.62
C SER A 203 7.64 10.16 7.19
N THR A 204 6.53 9.45 7.08
CA THR A 204 5.24 9.96 6.63
C THR A 204 4.26 9.98 7.79
N ASP A 205 3.52 11.06 7.97
CA ASP A 205 2.56 11.26 9.07
C ASP A 205 1.39 10.26 8.96
N THR A 206 1.55 9.14 9.62
CA THR A 206 0.62 8.00 9.60
C THR A 206 0.58 7.33 10.98
N PRO A 207 -0.46 6.51 11.27
CA PRO A 207 -0.49 5.71 12.48
C PRO A 207 0.73 4.78 12.65
N ILE A 208 1.30 4.27 11.56
CA ILE A 208 2.54 3.46 11.60
C ILE A 208 3.72 4.28 12.11
N LEU A 209 3.85 5.55 11.71
CA LEU A 209 4.91 6.41 12.21
C LEU A 209 4.69 6.77 13.68
N ALA A 210 3.45 6.98 14.11
CA ALA A 210 3.13 7.20 15.52
C ALA A 210 3.51 5.98 16.39
N GLU A 211 3.21 4.78 15.93
CA GLU A 211 3.65 3.56 16.60
C GLU A 211 5.18 3.40 16.57
N SER A 212 5.83 3.73 15.46
CA SER A 212 7.30 3.73 15.39
C SER A 212 7.91 4.69 16.43
N ALA A 213 7.31 5.86 16.65
CA ALA A 213 7.76 6.80 17.68
C ALA A 213 7.64 6.17 19.08
N ARG A 214 6.55 5.45 19.37
CA ARG A 214 6.37 4.72 20.62
C ARG A 214 7.43 3.61 20.80
N LEU A 215 7.73 2.86 19.73
CA LEU A 215 8.75 1.79 19.76
C LEU A 215 10.17 2.32 20.04
N TYR A 216 10.47 3.54 19.65
CA TYR A 216 11.75 4.21 19.90
C TYR A 216 11.75 5.11 21.13
N ASP A 217 10.69 5.10 21.95
CA ASP A 217 10.53 5.97 23.13
C ASP A 217 10.72 7.46 22.81
N LEU A 218 10.19 7.89 21.65
CA LEU A 218 10.21 9.27 21.20
C LEU A 218 8.95 10.02 21.67
N SER A 219 9.05 11.35 21.79
CA SER A 219 7.93 12.21 22.20
C SER A 219 6.74 12.22 21.22
N GLY A 220 6.93 11.68 20.02
CA GLY A 220 5.92 11.56 18.97
C GLY A 220 6.51 11.52 17.57
N PRO A 221 5.67 11.35 16.53
CA PRO A 221 6.15 11.20 15.15
C PRO A 221 6.94 12.41 14.64
N ALA A 222 6.68 13.63 15.14
CA ALA A 222 7.42 14.82 14.74
C ALA A 222 8.94 14.73 14.98
N ALA A 223 9.39 13.87 15.92
CA ALA A 223 10.81 13.64 16.19
C ALA A 223 11.56 13.05 14.97
N PHE A 224 10.86 12.38 14.05
CA PHE A 224 11.47 11.84 12.83
C PHE A 224 11.73 12.91 11.75
N ALA A 225 11.17 14.10 11.86
CA ALA A 225 11.32 15.15 10.85
C ALA A 225 12.80 15.51 10.58
N ALA A 226 13.60 15.59 11.64
CA ALA A 226 15.03 15.92 11.54
C ALA A 226 15.89 14.84 10.84
N GLN A 227 15.38 13.63 10.66
CA GLN A 227 16.09 12.57 9.98
C GLN A 227 16.01 12.69 8.44
N GLN A 228 15.09 13.49 7.94
CA GLN A 228 14.90 13.73 6.51
C GLN A 228 15.53 15.07 6.11
N PRO A 229 16.33 15.13 5.03
CA PRO A 229 16.89 16.38 4.50
C PRO A 229 15.84 17.48 4.27
N LEU A 230 14.58 17.13 3.94
CA LEU A 230 13.50 18.11 3.85
C LEU A 230 13.11 18.74 5.19
N GLY A 231 13.58 18.23 6.34
CA GLY A 231 13.35 18.80 7.68
C GLY A 231 11.90 18.74 8.17
N ARG A 232 11.04 17.95 7.54
CA ARG A 232 9.63 17.76 7.91
C ARG A 232 9.16 16.34 7.67
N LEU A 233 8.05 15.96 8.27
CA LEU A 233 7.33 14.75 7.86
C LEU A 233 6.73 14.94 6.47
N LEU A 234 6.63 13.83 5.75
CA LEU A 234 5.83 13.78 4.52
C LEU A 234 4.36 13.60 4.90
N GLU A 235 3.47 14.13 4.07
CA GLU A 235 2.05 13.85 4.19
C GLU A 235 1.67 12.62 3.35
N PRO A 236 0.67 11.82 3.78
CA PRO A 236 0.19 10.66 3.00
C PRO A 236 -0.15 11.00 1.54
N ARG A 237 -0.64 12.23 1.29
CA ARG A 237 -0.97 12.70 -0.08
C ARG A 237 0.26 12.85 -0.98
N GLU A 238 1.46 13.07 -0.44
CA GLU A 238 2.69 13.17 -1.24
C GLU A 238 3.09 11.78 -1.77
N ILE A 239 2.90 10.74 -0.95
CA ILE A 239 3.11 9.36 -1.38
C ILE A 239 2.02 8.92 -2.37
N ALA A 240 0.77 9.29 -2.09
CA ALA A 240 -0.37 9.00 -2.96
C ALA A 240 -0.21 9.62 -4.35
N ALA A 241 0.35 10.83 -4.45
CA ALA A 241 0.64 11.47 -5.74
C ALA A 241 1.62 10.66 -6.59
N ALA A 242 2.64 10.08 -5.98
CA ALA A 242 3.59 9.20 -6.69
C ALA A 242 2.92 7.88 -7.12
N LEU A 243 2.07 7.29 -6.27
CA LEU A 243 1.29 6.10 -6.62
C LEU A 243 0.30 6.39 -7.76
N ALA A 244 -0.41 7.51 -7.71
CA ALA A 244 -1.33 7.93 -8.77
C ALA A 244 -0.59 8.19 -10.10
N PHE A 245 0.60 8.82 -10.06
CA PHE A 245 1.44 8.96 -11.24
C PHE A 245 1.84 7.58 -11.81
N LEU A 246 2.32 6.66 -10.98
CA LEU A 246 2.70 5.30 -11.42
C LEU A 246 1.50 4.49 -11.93
N ALA A 247 0.29 4.77 -11.44
CA ALA A 247 -0.95 4.18 -11.95
C ALA A 247 -1.36 4.74 -13.31
N SER A 248 -0.93 5.94 -13.66
CA SER A 248 -1.33 6.63 -14.88
C SER A 248 -0.69 6.06 -16.14
N ALA A 249 -1.24 6.45 -17.30
CA ALA A 249 -0.66 6.13 -18.59
C ALA A 249 0.73 6.78 -18.82
N ALA A 250 0.99 7.93 -18.18
CA ALA A 250 2.26 8.65 -18.29
C ALA A 250 3.45 7.84 -17.74
N ALA A 251 3.21 6.91 -16.81
CA ALA A 251 4.23 6.03 -16.23
C ALA A 251 4.43 4.72 -17.01
N GLY A 252 3.86 4.56 -18.21
CA GLY A 252 3.90 3.31 -18.98
C GLY A 252 5.32 2.81 -19.33
N GLY A 253 6.32 3.66 -19.32
CA GLY A 253 7.72 3.29 -19.51
C GLY A 253 8.48 2.91 -18.23
N ILE A 254 7.81 2.91 -17.06
CA ILE A 254 8.43 2.63 -15.76
C ILE A 254 7.97 1.25 -15.28
N THR A 255 8.91 0.31 -15.13
CA THR A 255 8.65 -1.00 -14.52
C THR A 255 9.87 -1.47 -13.72
N GLY A 256 9.66 -2.21 -12.62
CA GLY A 256 10.70 -2.67 -11.70
C GLY A 256 11.30 -1.58 -10.81
N ALA A 257 10.77 -0.36 -10.87
CA ALA A 257 11.26 0.75 -10.05
C ALA A 257 10.80 0.59 -8.59
N VAL A 258 11.70 0.98 -7.67
CA VAL A 258 11.39 1.26 -6.27
C VAL A 258 11.66 2.74 -6.06
N LEU A 259 10.64 3.56 -6.26
CA LEU A 259 10.74 5.01 -6.31
C LEU A 259 10.81 5.62 -4.90
N PRO A 260 11.93 6.24 -4.49
CA PRO A 260 12.00 6.94 -3.22
C PRO A 260 11.06 8.17 -3.21
N VAL A 261 10.19 8.24 -2.21
CA VAL A 261 9.42 9.43 -1.85
C VAL A 261 9.63 9.61 -0.35
N ASP A 262 10.83 10.02 0.03
CA ASP A 262 11.35 9.84 1.38
C ASP A 262 11.97 11.12 1.97
N GLY A 263 11.80 12.26 1.30
CA GLY A 263 12.37 13.52 1.75
C GLY A 263 13.90 13.50 1.84
N GLY A 264 14.56 12.57 1.13
CA GLY A 264 16.02 12.37 1.14
C GLY A 264 16.50 11.45 2.26
N LEU A 265 15.60 10.76 2.98
CA LEU A 265 15.96 9.92 4.13
C LEU A 265 16.95 8.80 3.79
N ALA A 266 16.92 8.27 2.57
CA ALA A 266 17.77 7.16 2.14
C ALA A 266 19.08 7.58 1.44
N LEU A 267 19.40 8.87 1.42
CA LEU A 267 20.65 9.40 0.86
C LEU A 267 21.86 9.10 1.75
#